data_9d3582104c871dbf21f7eaaf599b9f5a
#
_entry.id   9d3582104c871dbf21f7eaaf599b9f5a
#
_cell.length_a   1.000
_cell.length_b   1.000
_cell.length_c   1.000
_cell.angle_alpha   90.00
_cell.angle_beta   90.00
_cell.angle_gamma   90.00
#
_symmetry.space_group_name_H-M   'P 1'
#
loop_
_entity.id
_entity.type
_entity.pdbx_description
1 polymer ?
#
loop_
_entity_poly.entity_id
_entity_poly.type
_entity_poly.pdbx_seq_one_letter_code
_entity_poly.pdbx_strand_id
1 'polypeptide(L)'
;KSDNNKDLLYHSDDYDTSFTSFRITRNGETKDYIFGGDYSFEGMKSGGVTVSQDAKGLSAKWSLGELEFTQRLELANTGSNEHGMVMINYDVQNHGSEDVKVEARMLLDSAVGDQDFVYYEIPNTSYDSDIIKRECVLDAANIPTAFYAYDDIYSPTATASTVVSSKGMLKKVAFAHWN
;
A
#
# COMPACT_ATOMS: atom_id res chain seq x y z
N LYS A 1 10.15 -6.74 7.12
CA LYS A 1 11.59 -6.55 7.33
C LYS A 1 12.35 -7.22 6.20
N SER A 2 13.45 -6.63 5.77
CA SER A 2 14.38 -7.22 4.80
C SER A 2 15.15 -8.39 5.41
N ASP A 3 15.86 -9.18 4.58
CA ASP A 3 16.73 -10.28 5.04
C ASP A 3 17.81 -9.83 6.03
N ASN A 4 18.17 -8.54 5.98
CA ASN A 4 19.11 -7.91 6.91
C ASN A 4 18.44 -7.35 8.17
N ASN A 5 17.17 -7.72 8.45
CA ASN A 5 16.36 -7.23 9.55
C ASN A 5 16.09 -5.70 9.51
N LYS A 6 16.19 -5.09 8.33
CA LYS A 6 15.89 -3.68 8.10
C LYS A 6 14.41 -3.48 7.80
N ASP A 7 13.87 -2.35 8.18
CA ASP A 7 12.48 -2.03 7.93
C ASP A 7 12.27 -1.62 6.44
N LEU A 8 11.07 -1.84 5.93
CA LEU A 8 10.64 -1.46 4.57
C LEU A 8 9.53 -0.43 4.58
N LEU A 9 8.88 -0.27 5.73
CA LEU A 9 7.87 0.75 5.98
C LEU A 9 8.23 1.46 7.27
N TYR A 10 7.92 2.76 7.32
CA TYR A 10 8.09 3.55 8.53
C TYR A 10 7.27 2.94 9.66
N HIS A 11 7.89 2.82 10.82
CA HIS A 11 7.29 2.31 12.03
C HIS A 11 7.84 3.09 13.23
N SER A 12 6.96 3.49 14.12
CA SER A 12 7.31 4.05 15.41
C SER A 12 6.55 3.34 16.53
N ASP A 13 7.00 3.51 17.77
CA ASP A 13 6.33 2.93 18.94
C ASP A 13 4.92 3.51 19.16
N ASP A 14 4.66 4.70 18.62
CA ASP A 14 3.41 5.43 18.86
C ASP A 14 2.40 5.24 17.73
N TYR A 15 2.83 5.13 16.45
CA TYR A 15 1.94 5.03 15.29
C TYR A 15 2.65 4.54 14.03
N ASP A 16 1.88 3.94 13.16
CA ASP A 16 2.24 3.61 11.79
C ASP A 16 1.61 4.64 10.83
N THR A 17 2.36 5.08 9.84
CA THR A 17 1.90 6.05 8.86
C THR A 17 1.41 5.42 7.55
N SER A 18 1.63 4.12 7.36
CA SER A 18 1.09 3.36 6.23
C SER A 18 -0.34 2.91 6.50
N PHE A 19 -1.29 3.31 5.64
CA PHE A 19 -2.68 2.92 5.80
C PHE A 19 -3.44 2.90 4.46
N THR A 20 -4.59 2.23 4.46
CA THR A 20 -5.53 2.27 3.34
C THR A 20 -6.80 3.01 3.73
N SER A 21 -7.23 3.90 2.87
CA SER A 21 -8.49 4.63 3.00
C SER A 21 -9.45 4.26 1.87
N PHE A 22 -10.73 4.32 2.17
CA PHE A 22 -11.82 4.07 1.24
C PHE A 22 -12.73 5.29 1.14
N ARG A 23 -13.00 5.70 -0.09
CA ARG A 23 -14.04 6.67 -0.41
C ARG A 23 -15.28 5.94 -0.86
N ILE A 24 -16.38 6.15 -0.15
CA ILE A 24 -17.66 5.48 -0.38
C ILE A 24 -18.68 6.52 -0.81
N THR A 25 -19.27 6.30 -1.98
CA THR A 25 -20.38 7.13 -2.47
C THR A 25 -21.64 6.29 -2.57
N ARG A 26 -22.69 6.71 -1.86
CA ARG A 26 -24.01 6.09 -1.84
C ARG A 26 -25.07 7.20 -1.98
N ASN A 27 -26.00 7.07 -2.91
CA ASN A 27 -27.09 8.04 -3.15
C ASN A 27 -26.61 9.49 -3.34
N GLY A 28 -25.44 9.66 -3.95
CA GLY A 28 -24.83 10.96 -4.19
C GLY A 28 -24.05 11.55 -2.99
N GLU A 29 -24.14 10.96 -1.83
CA GLU A 29 -23.34 11.33 -0.68
C GLU A 29 -22.01 10.58 -0.68
N THR A 30 -20.93 11.30 -0.35
CA THR A 30 -19.58 10.75 -0.32
C THR A 30 -18.96 10.92 1.07
N LYS A 31 -18.40 9.83 1.61
CA LYS A 31 -17.65 9.85 2.88
C LYS A 31 -16.38 9.04 2.75
N ASP A 32 -15.32 9.52 3.41
CA ASP A 32 -14.02 8.85 3.49
C ASP A 32 -13.86 8.12 4.83
N TYR A 33 -13.22 6.96 4.76
CA TYR A 33 -12.93 6.10 5.91
C TYR A 33 -11.50 5.61 5.84
N ILE A 34 -10.89 5.30 6.98
CA ILE A 34 -9.70 4.47 7.06
C ILE A 34 -10.15 3.01 7.24
N PHE A 35 -9.39 2.08 6.71
CA PHE A 35 -9.67 0.65 6.93
C PHE A 35 -9.73 0.35 8.43
N GLY A 36 -10.92 0.01 8.91
CA GLY A 36 -11.20 -0.23 10.32
C GLY A 36 -11.92 0.89 11.07
N GLY A 37 -12.08 2.09 10.50
CA GLY A 37 -12.73 3.19 11.20
C GLY A 37 -13.00 4.45 10.40
N ASP A 38 -13.38 5.51 11.11
CA ASP A 38 -13.56 6.83 10.52
C ASP A 38 -12.23 7.43 10.05
N TYR A 39 -12.29 8.33 9.03
CA TYR A 39 -11.12 9.03 8.52
C TYR A 39 -10.66 10.09 9.53
N SER A 40 -9.93 9.64 10.54
CA SER A 40 -9.37 10.47 11.61
C SER A 40 -8.17 9.77 12.22
N PHE A 41 -7.34 10.54 12.96
CA PHE A 41 -6.21 9.97 13.70
C PHE A 41 -6.67 8.92 14.75
N GLU A 42 -7.80 9.16 15.40
CA GLU A 42 -8.40 8.19 16.32
C GLU A 42 -8.96 6.95 15.57
N GLY A 43 -9.48 7.14 14.36
CA GLY A 43 -9.94 6.05 13.50
C GLY A 43 -8.82 5.08 13.12
N MET A 44 -7.59 5.54 12.97
CA MET A 44 -6.42 4.71 12.74
C MET A 44 -6.11 3.78 13.91
N LYS A 45 -6.51 4.16 15.13
CA LYS A 45 -6.32 3.39 16.36
C LYS A 45 -7.54 2.55 16.75
N SER A 46 -8.66 2.71 16.06
CA SER A 46 -9.97 2.25 16.56
C SER A 46 -10.16 0.74 16.58
N GLY A 47 -9.30 -0.03 15.95
CA GLY A 47 -9.33 -1.49 16.06
C GLY A 47 -10.63 -2.17 15.62
N GLY A 48 -11.44 -1.50 14.77
CA GLY A 48 -12.69 -2.04 14.21
C GLY A 48 -12.49 -3.22 13.25
N VAL A 49 -11.32 -3.85 13.30
CA VAL A 49 -10.88 -4.90 12.39
C VAL A 49 -10.78 -6.22 13.14
N THR A 50 -11.33 -7.27 12.57
CA THR A 50 -11.12 -8.65 13.04
C THR A 50 -9.98 -9.27 12.26
N VAL A 51 -8.91 -9.68 12.96
CA VAL A 51 -7.74 -10.29 12.33
C VAL A 51 -7.76 -11.81 12.54
N SER A 52 -7.43 -12.54 11.49
CA SER A 52 -7.22 -13.99 11.51
C SER A 52 -5.94 -14.35 10.75
N GLN A 53 -5.35 -15.48 11.09
CA GLN A 53 -4.15 -16.00 10.45
C GLN A 53 -4.38 -17.44 9.98
N ASP A 54 -3.83 -17.75 8.81
CA ASP A 54 -3.75 -19.13 8.30
C ASP A 54 -2.33 -19.44 7.80
N ALA A 55 -2.14 -20.61 7.20
CA ALA A 55 -0.84 -21.06 6.69
C ALA A 55 -0.31 -20.18 5.52
N LYS A 56 -1.14 -19.36 4.89
CA LYS A 56 -0.77 -18.53 3.74
C LYS A 56 -0.52 -17.07 4.11
N GLY A 57 -1.04 -16.60 5.23
CA GLY A 57 -0.88 -15.22 5.63
C GLY A 57 -1.90 -14.72 6.65
N LEU A 58 -2.11 -13.42 6.64
CA LEU A 58 -3.02 -12.70 7.52
C LEU A 58 -4.24 -12.21 6.75
N SER A 59 -5.39 -12.26 7.37
CA SER A 59 -6.63 -11.69 6.87
C SER A 59 -7.21 -10.74 7.91
N ALA A 60 -7.58 -9.55 7.49
CA ALA A 60 -8.21 -8.54 8.31
C ALA A 60 -9.57 -8.19 7.70
N LYS A 61 -10.63 -8.22 8.50
CA LYS A 61 -11.99 -7.91 8.07
C LYS A 61 -12.54 -6.71 8.82
N TRP A 62 -13.22 -5.86 8.06
CA TRP A 62 -13.92 -4.69 8.56
C TRP A 62 -15.29 -4.58 7.91
N SER A 63 -16.32 -4.28 8.71
CA SER A 63 -17.68 -4.08 8.21
C SER A 63 -18.14 -2.65 8.42
N LEU A 64 -18.75 -2.08 7.39
CA LEU A 64 -19.35 -0.76 7.40
C LEU A 64 -20.79 -0.84 6.86
N GLY A 65 -21.74 -0.99 7.75
CA GLY A 65 -23.12 -1.30 7.36
C GLY A 65 -23.19 -2.62 6.59
N GLU A 66 -23.67 -2.55 5.35
CA GLU A 66 -23.79 -3.70 4.46
C GLU A 66 -22.53 -4.01 3.63
N LEU A 67 -21.49 -3.18 3.76
CA LEU A 67 -20.21 -3.42 3.10
C LEU A 67 -19.28 -4.23 4.01
N GLU A 68 -18.70 -5.29 3.47
CA GLU A 68 -17.60 -6.03 4.10
C GLU A 68 -16.33 -5.80 3.29
N PHE A 69 -15.28 -5.38 3.97
CA PHE A 69 -13.93 -5.20 3.44
C PHE A 69 -13.02 -6.28 3.99
N THR A 70 -12.32 -6.96 3.13
CA THR A 70 -11.30 -7.94 3.53
C THR A 70 -9.95 -7.51 2.96
N GLN A 71 -8.98 -7.23 3.83
CA GLN A 71 -7.58 -7.13 3.45
C GLN A 71 -6.93 -8.49 3.65
N ARG A 72 -6.15 -8.94 2.69
CA ARG A 72 -5.35 -10.14 2.79
C ARG A 72 -3.89 -9.83 2.49
N LEU A 73 -3.02 -10.22 3.42
CA LEU A 73 -1.57 -10.14 3.30
C LEU A 73 -1.05 -11.57 3.13
N GLU A 74 -0.48 -11.88 1.98
CA GLU A 74 0.03 -13.21 1.68
C GLU A 74 1.52 -13.14 1.37
N LEU A 75 2.27 -14.08 1.92
CA LEU A 75 3.64 -14.31 1.51
C LEU A 75 3.63 -15.08 0.19
N ALA A 76 4.11 -14.44 -0.86
CA ALA A 76 4.29 -15.09 -2.15
C ALA A 76 5.72 -15.61 -2.26
N ASN A 77 5.85 -16.88 -2.67
CA ASN A 77 7.15 -17.48 -2.96
C ASN A 77 7.57 -17.04 -4.36
N THR A 78 8.68 -16.33 -4.46
CA THR A 78 9.23 -15.86 -5.75
C THR A 78 10.10 -16.91 -6.46
N GLY A 79 10.17 -18.14 -5.92
CA GLY A 79 10.96 -19.24 -6.50
C GLY A 79 12.45 -19.19 -6.17
N SER A 80 12.95 -18.11 -5.60
CA SER A 80 14.25 -18.05 -4.92
C SER A 80 14.00 -18.02 -3.42
N ASN A 81 14.70 -18.83 -2.66
CA ASN A 81 14.54 -18.94 -1.20
C ASN A 81 14.96 -17.66 -0.44
N GLU A 82 15.35 -16.61 -1.14
CA GLU A 82 16.04 -15.45 -0.56
C GLU A 82 15.19 -14.19 -0.46
N HIS A 83 14.05 -14.10 -1.17
CA HIS A 83 13.25 -12.85 -1.16
C HIS A 83 11.76 -13.16 -1.08
N GLY A 84 11.18 -12.96 0.09
CA GLY A 84 9.74 -13.01 0.27
C GLY A 84 9.07 -11.77 -0.34
N MET A 85 8.00 -11.97 -1.09
CA MET A 85 7.10 -10.91 -1.52
C MET A 85 5.86 -10.93 -0.63
N VAL A 86 5.42 -9.77 -0.17
CA VAL A 86 4.11 -9.62 0.47
C VAL A 86 3.13 -9.13 -0.60
N MET A 87 2.10 -9.92 -0.84
CA MET A 87 0.98 -9.54 -1.70
C MET A 87 -0.14 -8.96 -0.83
N ILE A 88 -0.58 -7.76 -1.17
CA ILE A 88 -1.68 -7.06 -0.49
C ILE A 88 -2.89 -7.09 -1.41
N ASN A 89 -3.95 -7.76 -0.98
CA ASN A 89 -5.21 -7.83 -1.71
C ASN A 89 -6.32 -7.20 -0.89
N TYR A 90 -7.26 -6.55 -1.58
CA TYR A 90 -8.52 -6.10 -1.01
C TYR A 90 -9.68 -6.70 -1.77
N ASP A 91 -10.63 -7.22 -1.04
CA ASP A 91 -11.96 -7.62 -1.52
C ASP A 91 -13.01 -6.76 -0.81
N VAL A 92 -14.00 -6.30 -1.58
CA VAL A 92 -15.12 -5.52 -1.05
C VAL A 92 -16.41 -6.16 -1.50
N GLN A 93 -17.21 -6.61 -0.55
CA GLN A 93 -18.51 -7.22 -0.79
C GLN A 93 -19.62 -6.29 -0.32
N ASN A 94 -20.61 -6.09 -1.19
CA ASN A 94 -21.84 -5.37 -0.87
C ASN A 94 -22.95 -6.40 -0.64
N HIS A 95 -23.41 -6.51 0.60
CA HIS A 95 -24.51 -7.39 0.99
C HIS A 95 -25.88 -6.69 0.92
N GLY A 96 -25.89 -5.39 0.62
CA GLY A 96 -27.11 -4.60 0.41
C GLY A 96 -27.64 -4.69 -1.01
N SER A 97 -28.81 -4.09 -1.21
CA SER A 97 -29.49 -4.04 -2.50
C SER A 97 -29.17 -2.78 -3.32
N GLU A 98 -28.53 -1.79 -2.73
CA GLU A 98 -28.21 -0.53 -3.40
C GLU A 98 -26.81 -0.55 -3.99
N ASP A 99 -26.65 0.09 -5.15
CA ASP A 99 -25.36 0.29 -5.76
C ASP A 99 -24.51 1.24 -4.93
N VAL A 100 -23.26 0.84 -4.67
CA VAL A 100 -22.30 1.64 -3.92
C VAL A 100 -21.01 1.76 -4.74
N LYS A 101 -20.53 3.00 -4.94
CA LYS A 101 -19.21 3.23 -5.51
C LYS A 101 -18.18 3.23 -4.39
N VAL A 102 -17.17 2.38 -4.54
CA VAL A 102 -16.03 2.29 -3.63
C VAL A 102 -14.74 2.63 -4.38
N GLU A 103 -13.97 3.56 -3.84
CA GLU A 103 -12.64 3.92 -4.33
C GLU A 103 -11.65 3.71 -3.18
N ALA A 104 -10.50 3.12 -3.47
CA ALA A 104 -9.44 2.87 -2.49
C ALA A 104 -8.21 3.73 -2.76
N ARG A 105 -7.54 4.15 -1.70
CA ARG A 105 -6.22 4.76 -1.73
C ARG A 105 -5.34 4.10 -0.67
N MET A 106 -4.22 3.55 -1.10
CA MET A 106 -3.19 3.04 -0.20
C MET A 106 -2.07 4.07 -0.09
N LEU A 107 -1.73 4.44 1.12
CA LEU A 107 -0.51 5.16 1.46
C LEU A 107 0.50 4.15 1.99
N LEU A 108 1.67 4.11 1.38
CA LEU A 108 2.83 3.37 1.86
C LEU A 108 3.91 4.39 2.21
N ASP A 109 4.18 4.53 3.47
CA ASP A 109 5.27 5.34 3.98
C ASP A 109 6.51 4.45 4.06
N SER A 110 7.38 4.59 3.05
CA SER A 110 8.51 3.70 2.86
C SER A 110 9.71 4.19 3.68
N ALA A 111 10.19 3.34 4.57
CA ALA A 111 11.46 3.51 5.27
C ALA A 111 12.35 2.32 4.90
N VAL A 112 13.27 2.51 3.98
CA VAL A 112 14.14 1.43 3.50
C VAL A 112 15.46 1.47 4.25
N GLY A 113 15.74 0.41 4.98
CA GLY A 113 16.91 0.36 5.85
C GLY A 113 16.73 1.20 7.12
N ASP A 114 17.68 2.05 7.41
CA ASP A 114 17.67 2.96 8.55
C ASP A 114 17.30 4.40 8.14
N GLN A 115 16.83 4.57 6.90
CA GLN A 115 16.53 5.86 6.30
C GLN A 115 15.01 6.05 6.17
N ASP A 116 14.52 7.14 6.72
CA ASP A 116 13.17 7.66 6.48
C ASP A 116 13.07 8.35 5.10
N PHE A 117 14.20 8.69 4.50
CA PHE A 117 14.32 9.19 3.14
C PHE A 117 14.62 8.05 2.18
N VAL A 118 13.71 7.79 1.24
CA VAL A 118 13.92 6.78 0.21
C VAL A 118 13.99 7.44 -1.17
N TYR A 119 14.82 6.87 -2.03
CA TYR A 119 14.91 7.24 -3.44
C TYR A 119 14.06 6.27 -4.25
N TYR A 120 13.13 6.79 -5.01
CA TYR A 120 12.32 5.96 -5.91
C TYR A 120 12.91 5.95 -7.31
N GLU A 121 12.87 4.79 -7.92
CA GLU A 121 13.32 4.55 -9.28
C GLU A 121 12.24 3.81 -10.06
N ILE A 122 11.93 4.30 -11.27
CA ILE A 122 11.08 3.59 -12.21
C ILE A 122 12.00 2.90 -13.22
N PRO A 123 12.01 1.55 -13.26
CA PRO A 123 12.83 0.84 -14.24
C PRO A 123 12.33 1.16 -15.65
N ASN A 124 13.22 1.68 -16.46
CA ASN A 124 12.96 1.96 -17.88
C ASN A 124 13.54 0.85 -18.75
N THR A 125 12.85 0.49 -19.84
CA THR A 125 13.29 -0.51 -20.82
C THR A 125 14.48 -0.04 -21.67
N SER A 126 14.92 1.21 -21.54
CA SER A 126 15.92 1.88 -22.38
C SER A 126 17.29 2.08 -21.70
N TYR A 127 17.72 1.22 -20.83
CA TYR A 127 19.03 1.27 -20.13
C TYR A 127 19.22 2.40 -19.10
N ASP A 128 18.34 3.40 -19.07
CA ASP A 128 18.33 4.45 -18.05
C ASP A 128 17.10 4.28 -17.16
N SER A 129 17.33 4.17 -15.88
CA SER A 129 16.28 4.20 -14.88
C SER A 129 15.99 5.65 -14.51
N ASP A 130 14.72 5.99 -14.42
CA ASP A 130 14.31 7.33 -14.00
C ASP A 130 14.19 7.39 -12.48
N ILE A 131 15.18 8.01 -11.84
CA ILE A 131 15.11 8.35 -10.42
C ILE A 131 14.14 9.50 -10.23
N ILE A 132 13.17 9.28 -9.36
CA ILE A 132 12.19 10.30 -9.00
C ILE A 132 12.85 11.29 -8.04
N LYS A 133 13.21 12.46 -8.57
CA LYS A 133 13.92 13.53 -7.83
C LYS A 133 12.98 14.57 -7.20
N ARG A 134 11.69 14.48 -7.47
CA ARG A 134 10.66 15.42 -7.02
C ARG A 134 9.36 14.69 -6.80
N GLU A 135 8.50 15.27 -6.01
CA GLU A 135 7.11 14.81 -5.96
C GLU A 135 6.52 14.76 -7.37
N CYS A 136 5.86 13.66 -7.66
CA CYS A 136 5.18 13.50 -8.93
C CYS A 136 3.91 12.66 -8.79
N VAL A 137 2.99 12.92 -9.69
CA VAL A 137 1.74 12.16 -9.79
C VAL A 137 1.67 11.56 -11.19
N LEU A 138 1.56 10.26 -11.26
CA LEU A 138 1.38 9.51 -12.50
C LEU A 138 -0.09 9.13 -12.65
N ASP A 139 -0.68 9.44 -13.79
CA ASP A 139 -2.03 9.01 -14.15
C ASP A 139 -2.04 7.57 -14.68
N ALA A 140 -3.21 7.02 -14.90
CA ALA A 140 -3.40 5.61 -15.29
C ALA A 140 -2.57 5.18 -16.50
N ALA A 141 -2.31 6.07 -17.46
CA ALA A 141 -1.55 5.76 -18.67
C ALA A 141 -0.05 5.60 -18.38
N ASN A 142 0.46 6.33 -17.37
CA ASN A 142 1.87 6.45 -17.05
C ASN A 142 2.29 5.63 -15.82
N ILE A 143 1.37 4.90 -15.18
CA ILE A 143 1.69 4.06 -14.02
C ILE A 143 2.65 2.95 -14.45
N PRO A 144 3.83 2.83 -13.81
CA PRO A 144 4.78 1.75 -14.11
C PRO A 144 4.22 0.40 -13.65
N THR A 145 4.76 -0.69 -14.18
CA THR A 145 4.44 -2.05 -13.70
C THR A 145 5.17 -2.40 -12.41
N ALA A 146 6.28 -1.73 -12.16
CA ALA A 146 7.05 -1.85 -10.93
C ALA A 146 7.83 -0.58 -10.67
N PHE A 147 8.23 -0.38 -9.42
CA PHE A 147 9.19 0.63 -9.01
C PHE A 147 10.04 0.10 -7.85
N TYR A 148 11.20 0.71 -7.67
CA TYR A 148 12.12 0.39 -6.59
C TYR A 148 12.22 1.55 -5.62
N ALA A 149 12.55 1.23 -4.37
CA ALA A 149 12.89 2.19 -3.34
C ALA A 149 14.23 1.79 -2.71
N TYR A 150 15.12 2.75 -2.52
CA TYR A 150 16.49 2.56 -2.04
C TYR A 150 16.77 3.45 -0.84
N ASP A 151 17.57 2.96 0.09
CA ASP A 151 18.15 3.75 1.18
C ASP A 151 19.24 4.72 0.68
N ASP A 152 19.97 4.35 -0.36
CA ASP A 152 20.97 5.18 -1.02
C ASP A 152 21.04 4.82 -2.53
N ILE A 153 21.05 5.82 -3.41
CA ILE A 153 21.05 5.60 -4.86
C ILE A 153 22.41 5.23 -5.43
N TYR A 154 23.49 5.54 -4.72
CA TYR A 154 24.85 5.30 -5.19
C TYR A 154 25.44 4.01 -4.61
N SER A 155 25.02 3.64 -3.42
CA SER A 155 25.50 2.46 -2.72
C SER A 155 24.38 1.84 -1.86
N PRO A 156 23.33 1.32 -2.46
CA PRO A 156 22.19 0.82 -1.72
C PRO A 156 22.59 -0.37 -0.84
N THR A 157 22.22 -0.30 0.42
CA THR A 157 22.38 -1.40 1.39
C THR A 157 21.06 -2.13 1.61
N ALA A 158 19.95 -1.49 1.24
CA ALA A 158 18.62 -2.08 1.23
C ALA A 158 17.83 -1.59 0.02
N THR A 159 17.02 -2.48 -0.55
CA THR A 159 16.17 -2.20 -1.68
C THR A 159 14.81 -2.84 -1.46
N ALA A 160 13.76 -2.07 -1.66
CA ALA A 160 12.39 -2.58 -1.75
C ALA A 160 11.91 -2.50 -3.20
N SER A 161 11.18 -3.50 -3.65
CA SER A 161 10.51 -3.46 -4.95
C SER A 161 9.00 -3.56 -4.79
N THR A 162 8.28 -2.75 -5.54
CA THR A 162 6.82 -2.81 -5.59
C THR A 162 6.38 -3.19 -7.00
N VAL A 163 5.57 -4.23 -7.11
CA VAL A 163 4.94 -4.65 -8.36
C VAL A 163 3.48 -4.24 -8.35
N VAL A 164 3.07 -3.53 -9.38
CA VAL A 164 1.70 -3.04 -9.55
C VAL A 164 0.89 -4.04 -10.36
N SER A 165 0.32 -5.05 -9.69
CA SER A 165 -0.44 -6.12 -10.36
C SER A 165 -1.80 -5.65 -10.89
N SER A 166 -2.40 -4.64 -10.28
CA SER A 166 -3.73 -4.11 -10.63
C SER A 166 -3.65 -2.84 -11.49
N LYS A 167 -2.65 -2.71 -12.34
CA LYS A 167 -2.39 -1.49 -13.13
C LYS A 167 -3.64 -0.98 -13.87
N GLY A 168 -4.44 -1.87 -14.46
CA GLY A 168 -5.66 -1.50 -15.18
C GLY A 168 -6.79 -0.91 -14.30
N MET A 169 -6.73 -1.09 -12.99
CA MET A 169 -7.70 -0.56 -12.03
C MET A 169 -7.21 0.73 -11.35
N LEU A 170 -5.91 0.99 -11.38
CA LEU A 170 -5.34 2.18 -10.76
C LEU A 170 -5.63 3.42 -11.59
N LYS A 171 -6.00 4.49 -10.91
CA LYS A 171 -6.24 5.81 -11.50
C LYS A 171 -5.01 6.70 -11.40
N LYS A 172 -4.28 6.62 -10.29
CA LYS A 172 -3.12 7.44 -9.98
C LYS A 172 -2.14 6.70 -9.09
N VAL A 173 -0.85 7.01 -9.25
CA VAL A 173 0.21 6.75 -8.28
C VAL A 173 0.90 8.08 -8.01
N ALA A 174 1.13 8.39 -6.74
CA ALA A 174 1.87 9.57 -6.33
C ALA A 174 3.11 9.15 -5.54
N PHE A 175 4.22 9.78 -5.84
CA PHE A 175 5.44 9.74 -5.06
C PHE A 175 5.59 11.10 -4.37
N ALA A 176 5.72 11.10 -3.07
CA ALA A 176 5.81 12.30 -2.27
C ALA A 176 6.94 12.20 -1.25
N HIS A 177 7.53 13.33 -0.90
CA HIS A 177 8.46 13.46 0.21
C HIS A 177 7.76 14.15 1.37
N TRP A 178 7.99 13.66 2.56
CA TRP A 178 7.61 14.36 3.79
C TRP A 178 8.71 15.39 4.10
N ASN A 179 8.35 16.65 4.16
CA ASN A 179 9.22 17.74 4.65
C ASN A 179 8.80 18.17 6.05
#